data_e1deb738a123d2db4c3d36c6522b436d
#
_entry.id   e1deb738a123d2db4c3d36c6522b436d
#
_cell.length_a   1.000
_cell.length_b   1.000
_cell.length_c   1.000
_cell.angle_alpha   90.00
_cell.angle_beta   90.00
_cell.angle_gamma   90.00
#
_symmetry.space_group_name_H-M   'P 1'
#
loop_
_entity.id
_entity.type
_entity.pdbx_description
1 polymer ?
#
loop_
_entity_poly.entity_id
_entity_poly.type
_entity_poly.pdbx_seq_one_letter_code
_entity_poly.pdbx_strand_id
1 'polypeptide(L)' 'MIKLVFAGDLITGFDRPQVVGQLAKLLKRDEAQIQRMLFSGKPVVVKRVATDEEAYKWRKAFAGAGAVLMVSAGTEEPA' A
#
# COMPACT_ATOMS: atom_id res chain seq x y z
N MET A 1 12.00 -10.68 6.15
CA MET A 1 10.96 -10.31 5.20
C MET A 1 10.70 -8.83 5.19
N ILE A 2 10.41 -8.31 4.04
CA ILE A 2 10.14 -6.88 3.88
C ILE A 2 8.63 -6.66 3.94
N LYS A 3 8.21 -5.72 4.76
CA LYS A 3 6.79 -5.39 4.89
C LYS A 3 6.49 -4.13 4.10
N LEU A 4 5.42 -4.17 3.35
CA LEU A 4 4.92 -3.00 2.63
C LEU A 4 3.77 -2.42 3.43
N VAL A 5 3.95 -1.19 3.89
CA VAL A 5 3.02 -0.53 4.81
C VAL A 5 2.37 0.66 4.12
N PHE A 6 1.06 0.76 4.24
CA PHE A 6 0.31 1.90 3.75
C PHE A 6 -0.33 2.64 4.93
N ALA A 7 -0.02 3.92 5.05
CA ALA A 7 -0.49 4.73 6.16
C ALA A 7 -1.65 5.66 5.78
N GLY A 8 -2.17 5.52 4.59
CA GLY A 8 -3.26 6.36 4.13
C GLY A 8 -2.81 7.60 3.37
N ASP A 9 -1.53 7.73 3.08
CA ASP A 9 -1.01 8.87 2.35
C ASP A 9 -1.24 8.73 0.86
N LEU A 10 -1.71 9.81 0.25
CA LEU A 10 -1.95 9.85 -1.19
C LEU A 10 -1.03 10.87 -1.83
N ILE A 11 -0.69 10.62 -3.10
CA ILE A 11 0.12 11.55 -3.86
C ILE A 11 -0.76 12.73 -4.28
N THR A 12 -0.22 13.93 -4.16
CA THR A 12 -0.93 15.16 -4.55
C THR A 12 -1.38 15.06 -6.01
N GLY A 13 -2.64 15.38 -6.25
CA GLY A 13 -3.21 15.30 -7.59
C GLY A 13 -4.07 14.06 -7.83
N PHE A 14 -4.09 13.14 -6.89
CA PHE A 14 -4.94 11.95 -6.97
C PHE A 14 -6.05 12.02 -5.95
N ASP A 15 -7.24 11.63 -6.37
CA ASP A 15 -8.41 11.59 -5.48
C ASP A 15 -8.50 10.23 -4.80
N ARG A 16 -9.03 10.23 -3.57
CA ARG A 16 -9.18 8.99 -2.83
C ARG A 16 -9.98 7.93 -3.58
N PRO A 17 -11.15 8.23 -4.15
CA PRO A 17 -11.91 7.22 -4.90
C PRO A 17 -11.13 6.64 -6.06
N GLN A 18 -10.35 7.47 -6.75
CA GLN A 18 -9.53 7.03 -7.85
C GLN A 18 -8.45 6.07 -7.38
N VAL A 19 -7.77 6.42 -6.28
CA VAL A 19 -6.73 5.58 -5.71
C VAL A 19 -7.31 4.27 -5.22
N VAL A 20 -8.44 4.31 -4.55
CA VAL A 20 -9.11 3.09 -4.07
C VAL A 20 -9.44 2.16 -5.24
N GLY A 21 -9.95 2.70 -6.33
CA GLY A 21 -10.25 1.90 -7.51
C GLY A 21 -9.02 1.26 -8.12
N GLN A 22 -7.93 2.01 -8.18
CA GLN A 22 -6.68 1.48 -8.73
C GLN A 22 -6.09 0.41 -7.81
N LEU A 23 -6.10 0.64 -6.51
CA LEU A 23 -5.59 -0.33 -5.56
C LEU A 23 -6.43 -1.60 -5.53
N ALA A 24 -7.74 -1.45 -5.69
CA ALA A 24 -8.63 -2.61 -5.75
C ALA A 24 -8.28 -3.51 -6.93
N LYS A 25 -7.99 -2.92 -8.08
CA LYS A 25 -7.56 -3.67 -9.25
C LYS A 25 -6.19 -4.30 -9.04
N LEU A 26 -5.29 -3.54 -8.46
CA LEU A 26 -3.91 -3.99 -8.23
C LEU A 26 -3.88 -5.17 -7.28
N LEU A 27 -4.66 -5.11 -6.21
CA LEU A 27 -4.70 -6.14 -5.18
C LEU A 27 -5.77 -7.19 -5.43
N LYS A 28 -6.58 -7.01 -6.47
CA LYS A 28 -7.69 -7.91 -6.81
C LYS A 28 -8.67 -8.07 -5.66
N ARG A 29 -9.08 -6.92 -5.10
CA ARG A 29 -10.03 -6.88 -3.99
C ARG A 29 -11.10 -5.84 -4.28
N ASP A 30 -12.19 -5.90 -3.51
CA ASP A 30 -13.28 -4.95 -3.65
C ASP A 30 -12.86 -3.56 -3.17
N GLU A 31 -13.39 -2.53 -3.81
CA GLU A 31 -13.09 -1.15 -3.42
C GLU A 31 -13.52 -0.87 -1.99
N ALA A 32 -14.67 -1.39 -1.59
CA ALA A 32 -15.14 -1.21 -0.23
C ALA A 32 -14.18 -1.82 0.79
N GLN A 33 -13.61 -2.97 0.44
CA GLN A 33 -12.65 -3.65 1.29
C GLN A 33 -11.34 -2.86 1.37
N ILE A 34 -10.86 -2.35 0.23
CA ILE A 34 -9.67 -1.53 0.18
C ILE A 34 -9.85 -0.26 1.03
N GLN A 35 -10.98 0.40 0.87
CA GLN A 35 -11.26 1.61 1.62
C GLN A 35 -11.30 1.34 3.12
N ARG A 36 -11.91 0.26 3.51
CA ARG A 36 -12.01 -0.12 4.92
C ARG A 36 -10.64 -0.49 5.51
N MET A 37 -9.85 -1.23 4.74
CA MET A 37 -8.55 -1.71 5.22
C MET A 37 -7.50 -0.62 5.22
N LEU A 38 -7.38 0.11 4.11
CA LEU A 38 -6.27 1.02 3.90
C LEU A 38 -6.51 2.43 4.40
N PHE A 39 -7.76 2.82 4.51
CA PHE A 39 -8.11 4.17 4.95
C PHE A 39 -8.76 4.18 6.33
N SER A 40 -8.30 3.28 7.19
CA SER A 40 -8.79 3.19 8.56
C SER A 40 -8.16 4.22 9.48
N GLY A 41 -7.19 4.97 8.98
CA GLY A 41 -6.46 5.95 9.78
C GLY A 41 -5.25 5.39 10.51
N LYS A 42 -4.94 4.12 10.28
CA LYS A 42 -3.80 3.46 10.89
C LYS A 42 -2.92 2.84 9.82
N PRO A 43 -1.60 2.73 10.07
CA PRO A 43 -0.71 2.03 9.15
C PRO A 43 -1.14 0.56 9.03
N VAL A 44 -1.16 0.07 7.80
CA VAL A 44 -1.57 -1.31 7.52
C VAL A 44 -0.52 -1.97 6.66
N VAL A 45 -0.14 -3.20 7.02
CA VAL A 45 0.75 -3.99 6.19
C VAL A 45 -0.07 -4.57 5.05
N VAL A 46 0.18 -4.11 3.83
CA VAL A 46 -0.59 -4.54 2.67
C VAL A 46 -0.04 -5.81 2.06
N LYS A 47 1.27 -6.01 2.17
CA LYS A 47 1.91 -7.19 1.61
C LYS A 47 3.28 -7.39 2.23
N ARG A 48 3.75 -8.63 2.22
CA ARG A 48 5.12 -8.97 2.62
C ARG A 48 5.83 -9.55 1.41
N VAL A 49 7.06 -9.13 1.21
CA VAL A 49 7.86 -9.59 0.07
C VAL A 49 9.22 -10.08 0.58
N ALA A 50 9.86 -10.91 -0.21
CA ALA A 50 11.12 -11.52 0.21
C ALA A 50 12.34 -10.71 -0.22
N THR A 51 12.23 -9.88 -1.26
CA THR A 51 13.36 -9.15 -1.81
C THR A 51 13.06 -7.68 -1.97
N ASP A 52 14.13 -6.87 -2.00
CA ASP A 52 14.01 -5.43 -2.25
C ASP A 52 13.44 -5.15 -3.64
N GLU A 53 13.75 -5.99 -4.59
CA GLU A 53 13.23 -5.83 -5.95
C GLU A 53 11.72 -5.93 -5.97
N GLU A 54 11.16 -6.89 -5.27
CA GLU A 54 9.71 -7.03 -5.19
C GLU A 54 9.10 -5.83 -4.46
N ALA A 55 9.74 -5.41 -3.38
CA ALA A 55 9.28 -4.24 -2.64
C ALA A 55 9.26 -3.00 -3.54
N TYR A 56 10.29 -2.81 -4.35
CA TYR A 56 10.37 -1.70 -5.25
C TYR A 56 9.27 -1.74 -6.31
N LYS A 57 9.00 -2.92 -6.84
CA LYS A 57 7.94 -3.09 -7.83
C LYS A 57 6.58 -2.70 -7.28
N TRP A 58 6.30 -3.13 -6.05
CA TRP A 58 5.04 -2.80 -5.39
C TRP A 58 4.94 -1.32 -5.08
N ARG A 59 6.03 -0.72 -4.59
CA ARG A 59 6.05 0.71 -4.33
C ARG A 59 5.77 1.51 -5.60
N LYS A 60 6.38 1.08 -6.69
CA LYS A 60 6.19 1.73 -7.98
C LYS A 60 4.76 1.60 -8.47
N ALA A 61 4.19 0.41 -8.30
CA ALA A 61 2.81 0.17 -8.68
C ALA A 61 1.84 1.02 -7.85
N PHE A 62 2.07 1.11 -6.55
CA PHE A 62 1.25 1.95 -5.69
C PHE A 62 1.40 3.42 -6.02
N ALA A 63 2.62 3.85 -6.31
CA ALA A 63 2.87 5.24 -6.70
C ALA A 63 2.14 5.56 -8.01
N GLY A 64 2.13 4.64 -8.94
CA GLY A 64 1.38 4.80 -10.18
C GLY A 64 -0.12 4.89 -9.96
N ALA A 65 -0.60 4.30 -8.88
CA ALA A 65 -2.01 4.38 -8.50
C ALA A 65 -2.32 5.62 -7.66
N GLY A 66 -1.31 6.36 -7.24
CA GLY A 66 -1.49 7.56 -6.44
C GLY A 66 -1.35 7.36 -4.95
N ALA A 67 -0.80 6.25 -4.51
CA ALA A 67 -0.65 5.93 -3.09
C ALA A 67 0.83 5.90 -2.71
N VAL A 68 1.13 6.36 -1.50
CA VAL A 68 2.48 6.30 -0.96
C VAL A 68 2.61 5.04 -0.13
N LEU A 69 3.49 4.15 -0.57
CA LEU A 69 3.74 2.90 0.13
C LEU A 69 5.10 2.97 0.81
N MET A 70 5.13 2.63 2.10
CA MET A 70 6.38 2.60 2.84
C MET A 70 6.90 1.18 2.93
N VAL A 71 8.22 1.05 2.96
CA VAL A 71 8.88 -0.23 3.06
C VAL A 71 9.53 -0.32 4.43
N SER A 72 9.15 -1.34 5.17
CA SER A 72 9.76 -1.64 6.46
C SER A 72 10.63 -2.88 6.27
N ALA A 73 11.92 -2.65 6.08
CA ALA A 73 12.88 -3.74 5.95
C ALA A 73 13.35 -4.07 7.36
N GLY A 74 12.76 -5.03 7.98
CA GLY A 74 13.21 -5.34 9.29
C GLY A 74 12.79 -6.70 9.70
N THR A 75 13.69 -7.38 10.31
CA THR A 75 13.39 -8.55 11.08
C THR A 75 12.77 -8.14 12.40
N GLU A 76 12.85 -6.86 12.72
CA GLU A 76 12.33 -6.36 13.96
C GLU A 76 10.94 -5.82 13.75
N GLU A 77 10.00 -6.46 14.35
CA GLU A 77 8.68 -5.92 14.42
C GLU A 77 8.59 -5.06 15.65
N PRO A 78 8.17 -3.82 15.49
CA PRO A 78 7.74 -3.10 16.67
C PRO A 78 6.59 -3.89 17.25
N ALA A 79 6.76 -4.26 18.45
CA ALA A 79 5.75 -5.05 19.15
C ALA A 79 4.41 -4.33 19.17
#